data_1cf22c7cdf8dbf6f5234e4bd23933165
#
_entry.id   1cf22c7cdf8dbf6f5234e4bd23933165
#
_cell.length_a   1.000
_cell.length_b   1.000
_cell.length_c   1.000
_cell.angle_alpha   90.00
_cell.angle_beta   90.00
_cell.angle_gamma   90.00
#
_symmetry.space_group_name_H-M   'P 1'
#
loop_
_entity.id
_entity.type
_entity.pdbx_description
1 polymer ?
#
loop_
_entity_poly.entity_id
_entity_poly.type
_entity_poly.pdbx_seq_one_letter_code
_entity_poly.pdbx_strand_id
1 'polypeptide(L)'
;MKLKMNLHHSTATTTTIFLLLAIFTLTPHKANGATCHPEEEAGLLGFKSGIRSDPSGLLKNWIPGTDCCQWAGVECHFNSTRVQRISLTGQKPETILSGTISPTLSKLKQLDGLYLINLKNISGPFPSFLFQLPNLQYIYLENNQLSGRIPENIGNLTRLDVLSLTGNRFIGPIPSSITELTQLTQLKLGNNLLTGTVPQGIAKLVNLTYLSLEGNQLQGTVPDFFSSFKDLRILNFSHNKFSGKIPNSISTLAPKLAYLELGHNSLSGKIPDFLGKFKALDTLDLSWNKFSGTVPASFKNLTKIFNLNLSNNLLVDPFPEMNVKGIESLDLSNNSFHLGSIPKWVASSPIIFSLKLVNCGIKMRLEDFKPSETYFYDFIDLSGNEISGSAIGLVNSTEYLVGFWASGNKLKFDLGNLRFGERFKYLDLSRNSVFGKVPNSVVGLEKLNVSYNHLCGQLPKNKFPASAFVGNDCLCGSPLPPCKKA
;
A
#
# COMPACT_ATOMS: atom_id res chain seq x y z
N MET A 1 25.51 -4.80 14.39
CA MET A 1 25.19 -3.39 14.09
C MET A 1 23.67 -3.33 13.94
N LYS A 2 22.98 -2.83 14.98
CA LYS A 2 21.52 -2.93 15.10
C LYS A 2 20.88 -1.78 14.31
N LEU A 3 20.32 -2.07 13.12
CA LEU A 3 19.36 -1.16 12.47
C LEU A 3 17.97 -1.45 13.08
N LYS A 4 17.42 -0.51 13.83
CA LYS A 4 16.01 -0.52 14.21
C LYS A 4 15.19 -0.10 13.00
N MET A 5 14.59 -1.07 12.32
CA MET A 5 13.51 -0.81 11.37
C MET A 5 12.18 -0.93 12.11
N ASN A 6 11.49 0.18 12.28
CA ASN A 6 10.08 0.19 12.69
C ASN A 6 9.22 -0.20 11.48
N LEU A 7 8.78 -1.44 11.44
CA LEU A 7 7.80 -1.91 10.46
C LEU A 7 6.39 -1.56 10.95
N HIS A 8 5.77 -0.57 10.33
CA HIS A 8 4.34 -0.37 10.42
C HIS A 8 3.61 -1.35 9.51
N HIS A 9 2.50 -1.91 10.00
CA HIS A 9 1.57 -2.72 9.25
C HIS A 9 1.14 -2.01 7.96
N SER A 10 1.54 -2.56 6.83
CA SER A 10 1.04 -2.15 5.53
C SER A 10 -0.13 -3.03 5.14
N THR A 11 -1.33 -2.49 5.29
CA THR A 11 -2.41 -2.78 4.35
C THR A 11 -2.25 -1.76 3.21
N ALA A 12 -1.84 -2.20 2.06
CA ALA A 12 -1.44 -1.43 0.90
C ALA A 12 0.00 -0.87 0.99
N THR A 13 0.84 -1.46 0.18
CA THR A 13 2.22 -1.07 -0.07
C THR A 13 2.29 0.33 -0.68
N THR A 14 2.40 1.34 0.13
CA THR A 14 2.98 2.61 -0.29
C THR A 14 4.46 2.57 0.08
N THR A 15 5.26 2.03 -0.81
CA THR A 15 6.71 2.22 -0.76
C THR A 15 6.97 3.71 -0.98
N THR A 16 7.09 4.44 0.11
CA THR A 16 7.50 5.84 0.08
C THR A 16 8.95 5.85 -0.35
N ILE A 17 9.21 6.23 -1.62
CA ILE A 17 10.56 6.61 -2.04
C ILE A 17 10.91 7.82 -1.18
N PHE A 18 11.68 7.61 -0.11
CA PHE A 18 12.33 8.70 0.59
C PHE A 18 13.33 9.33 -0.37
N LEU A 19 12.95 10.45 -0.98
CA LEU A 19 13.94 11.39 -1.47
C LEU A 19 14.77 11.79 -0.25
N LEU A 20 16.04 11.43 -0.24
CA LEU A 20 17.04 11.96 0.66
C LEU A 20 16.97 13.49 0.64
N LEU A 21 16.25 14.07 1.59
CA LEU A 21 16.45 15.45 1.98
C LEU A 21 17.83 15.49 2.66
N ALA A 22 18.84 15.87 1.91
CA ALA A 22 20.10 16.29 2.46
C ALA A 22 19.81 17.47 3.40
N ILE A 23 19.84 17.21 4.69
CA ILE A 23 19.82 18.25 5.71
C ILE A 23 21.18 18.95 5.63
N PHE A 24 21.25 19.97 4.79
CA PHE A 24 22.27 20.99 4.94
C PHE A 24 21.89 21.83 6.15
N THR A 25 22.52 21.57 7.30
CA THR A 25 22.58 22.51 8.41
C THR A 25 23.44 23.70 7.98
N LEU A 26 22.89 24.56 7.17
CA LEU A 26 23.43 25.91 6.98
C LEU A 26 22.99 26.73 8.18
N THR A 27 23.93 27.11 9.06
CA THR A 27 23.72 28.13 10.06
C THR A 27 23.12 29.36 9.39
N PRO A 28 22.00 29.91 9.89
CA PRO A 28 21.41 31.08 9.28
C PRO A 28 22.33 32.26 9.51
N HIS A 29 23.00 32.74 8.47
CA HIS A 29 23.48 34.13 8.49
C HIS A 29 22.24 35.02 8.59
N LYS A 30 22.07 35.69 9.72
CA LYS A 30 21.10 36.79 9.89
C LYS A 30 21.41 37.88 8.88
N ALA A 31 20.69 37.90 7.77
CA ALA A 31 20.54 39.09 6.97
C ALA A 31 19.67 40.07 7.78
N ASN A 32 20.22 41.22 8.05
CA ASN A 32 19.52 42.28 8.79
C ASN A 32 18.19 42.65 8.10
N GLY A 33 17.08 42.52 8.81
CA GLY A 33 15.91 43.39 8.66
C GLY A 33 14.87 43.07 7.59
N ALA A 34 14.92 41.95 6.90
CA ALA A 34 13.87 41.60 5.95
C ALA A 34 12.70 40.89 6.67
N THR A 35 11.62 41.63 6.92
CA THR A 35 10.36 41.06 7.40
C THR A 35 9.54 40.52 6.24
N CYS A 36 8.69 39.51 6.49
CA CYS A 36 7.71 39.00 5.55
C CYS A 36 6.92 40.12 4.86
N HIS A 37 6.61 39.94 3.57
CA HIS A 37 5.81 40.91 2.83
C HIS A 37 4.41 41.08 3.47
N PRO A 38 3.95 42.30 3.81
CA PRO A 38 2.73 42.50 4.60
C PRO A 38 1.46 41.91 4.01
N GLU A 39 1.30 41.92 2.68
CA GLU A 39 0.15 41.30 2.03
C GLU A 39 0.18 39.75 2.14
N GLU A 40 1.36 39.13 2.11
CA GLU A 40 1.52 37.71 2.24
C GLU A 40 1.32 37.27 3.68
N GLU A 41 1.84 38.01 4.65
CA GLU A 41 1.52 37.83 6.06
C GLU A 41 0.00 37.85 6.29
N ALA A 42 -0.68 38.88 5.78
CA ALA A 42 -2.13 38.99 5.87
C ALA A 42 -2.86 37.79 5.17
N GLY A 43 -2.30 37.30 4.08
CA GLY A 43 -2.80 36.10 3.39
C GLY A 43 -2.71 34.87 4.25
N LEU A 44 -1.55 34.61 4.87
CA LEU A 44 -1.29 33.50 5.76
C LEU A 44 -2.14 33.54 7.04
N LEU A 45 -2.25 34.74 7.67
CA LEU A 45 -3.12 34.93 8.84
C LEU A 45 -4.60 34.74 8.49
N GLY A 46 -5.02 35.15 7.29
CA GLY A 46 -6.35 34.85 6.79
C GLY A 46 -6.60 33.34 6.56
N PHE A 47 -5.60 32.57 6.18
CA PHE A 47 -5.68 31.12 6.20
C PHE A 47 -5.81 30.60 7.63
N LYS A 48 -4.94 31.06 8.56
CA LYS A 48 -5.00 30.65 9.97
C LYS A 48 -6.37 30.94 10.58
N SER A 49 -7.01 32.06 10.25
CA SER A 49 -8.35 32.39 10.75
C SER A 49 -9.46 31.46 10.25
N GLY A 50 -9.27 30.83 9.10
CA GLY A 50 -10.15 29.79 8.56
C GLY A 50 -10.00 28.42 9.24
N ILE A 51 -8.99 28.26 10.10
CA ILE A 51 -8.75 27.04 10.87
C ILE A 51 -9.56 27.11 12.18
N ARG A 52 -10.45 26.14 12.35
CA ARG A 52 -11.35 26.05 13.51
C ARG A 52 -10.71 25.34 14.71
N SER A 53 -9.76 24.43 14.45
CA SER A 53 -9.10 23.62 15.48
C SER A 53 -7.71 23.22 15.02
N ASP A 54 -6.72 23.44 15.89
CA ASP A 54 -5.31 23.08 15.72
C ASP A 54 -4.76 22.50 17.04
N PRO A 55 -5.23 21.33 17.49
CA PRO A 55 -4.77 20.73 18.74
C PRO A 55 -3.28 20.35 18.71
N SER A 56 -2.72 20.19 17.52
CA SER A 56 -1.31 19.84 17.31
C SER A 56 -0.39 21.07 17.38
N GLY A 57 -0.96 22.28 17.34
CA GLY A 57 -0.20 23.51 17.35
C GLY A 57 0.63 23.77 16.11
N LEU A 58 0.24 23.24 14.94
CA LEU A 58 0.95 23.45 13.67
C LEU A 58 1.13 24.92 13.32
N LEU A 59 0.10 25.74 13.61
CA LEU A 59 0.09 27.17 13.32
C LEU A 59 0.38 28.04 14.57
N LYS A 60 0.93 27.44 15.64
CA LYS A 60 1.13 28.13 16.91
C LYS A 60 2.04 29.36 16.77
N ASN A 61 3.11 29.25 15.99
CA ASN A 61 4.08 30.32 15.79
C ASN A 61 3.71 31.31 14.66
N TRP A 62 2.53 31.16 14.03
CA TRP A 62 2.00 32.11 13.06
C TRP A 62 1.42 33.29 13.83
N ILE A 63 2.26 34.26 14.24
CA ILE A 63 1.92 35.38 15.13
C ILE A 63 1.99 36.68 14.34
N PRO A 64 0.93 37.50 14.31
CA PRO A 64 0.94 38.80 13.63
C PRO A 64 2.13 39.69 14.04
N GLY A 65 2.75 40.32 13.07
CA GLY A 65 3.88 41.22 13.29
C GLY A 65 5.22 40.51 13.50
N THR A 66 5.27 39.17 13.37
CA THR A 66 6.52 38.39 13.32
C THR A 66 6.88 38.03 11.88
N ASP A 67 8.14 37.70 11.63
CA ASP A 67 8.57 37.32 10.28
C ASP A 67 7.94 35.99 9.85
N CYS A 68 7.02 36.02 8.87
CA CYS A 68 6.32 34.84 8.41
C CYS A 68 7.24 33.84 7.72
N CYS A 69 8.42 34.24 7.26
CA CYS A 69 9.42 33.33 6.72
C CYS A 69 10.04 32.41 7.81
N GLN A 70 9.77 32.72 9.10
CA GLN A 70 10.15 31.86 10.24
C GLN A 70 8.96 31.03 10.77
N TRP A 71 7.78 31.15 10.15
CA TRP A 71 6.62 30.38 10.59
C TRP A 71 6.73 28.91 10.15
N ALA A 72 6.25 28.03 10.99
CA ALA A 72 6.27 26.60 10.70
C ALA A 72 5.55 26.31 9.37
N GLY A 73 6.23 25.63 8.48
CA GLY A 73 5.69 25.27 7.17
C GLY A 73 5.62 26.40 6.14
N VAL A 74 6.19 27.57 6.41
CA VAL A 74 6.33 28.65 5.43
C VAL A 74 7.78 28.71 4.96
N GLU A 75 7.99 28.65 3.65
CA GLU A 75 9.29 28.76 3.01
C GLU A 75 9.29 30.01 2.12
N CYS A 76 10.27 30.90 2.30
CA CYS A 76 10.47 32.08 1.46
C CYS A 76 11.63 31.86 0.47
N HIS A 77 11.62 32.61 -0.63
CA HIS A 77 12.74 32.64 -1.55
C HIS A 77 14.03 33.07 -0.86
N PHE A 78 15.14 32.42 -1.18
CA PHE A 78 16.43 32.61 -0.51
C PHE A 78 16.89 34.12 -0.45
N ASN A 79 16.60 34.91 -1.49
CA ASN A 79 17.02 36.29 -1.61
C ASN A 79 15.86 37.28 -1.50
N SER A 80 14.71 36.89 -0.98
CA SER A 80 13.55 37.78 -0.84
C SER A 80 12.68 37.37 0.33
N THR A 81 11.80 38.30 0.75
CA THR A 81 10.80 38.07 1.81
C THR A 81 9.49 37.52 1.27
N ARG A 82 9.51 36.97 0.04
CA ARG A 82 8.31 36.49 -0.63
C ARG A 82 8.13 35.02 -0.37
N VAL A 83 6.94 34.63 0.02
CA VAL A 83 6.57 33.22 0.28
C VAL A 83 6.59 32.42 -1.01
N GLN A 84 7.42 31.39 -1.03
CA GLN A 84 7.57 30.45 -2.13
C GLN A 84 6.72 29.20 -1.93
N ARG A 85 6.70 28.65 -0.71
CA ARG A 85 5.98 27.40 -0.41
C ARG A 85 5.27 27.45 0.92
N ILE A 86 4.15 26.71 0.98
CA ILE A 86 3.48 26.37 2.24
C ILE A 86 3.50 24.84 2.35
N SER A 87 4.09 24.31 3.43
CA SER A 87 4.22 22.88 3.68
C SER A 87 3.75 22.53 5.09
N LEU A 88 2.46 22.20 5.21
CA LEU A 88 1.86 21.74 6.47
C LEU A 88 1.59 20.23 6.35
N THR A 89 2.31 19.43 7.11
CA THR A 89 2.24 17.98 7.06
C THR A 89 1.98 17.38 8.43
N GLY A 90 0.95 16.53 8.52
CA GLY A 90 0.66 15.73 9.70
C GLY A 90 1.63 14.56 9.83
N GLN A 91 2.68 14.74 10.61
CA GLN A 91 3.73 13.72 10.80
C GLN A 91 3.32 12.59 11.75
N LYS A 92 2.39 12.84 12.66
CA LYS A 92 1.93 11.89 13.66
C LYS A 92 0.46 11.53 13.43
N PRO A 93 0.03 10.32 13.81
CA PRO A 93 -1.36 9.90 13.65
C PRO A 93 -2.37 10.83 14.33
N GLU A 94 -2.00 11.50 15.41
CA GLU A 94 -2.83 12.45 16.16
C GLU A 94 -2.84 13.86 15.57
N THR A 95 -2.02 14.16 14.54
CA THR A 95 -2.00 15.48 13.93
C THR A 95 -3.33 15.77 13.22
N ILE A 96 -4.03 16.79 13.67
CA ILE A 96 -5.31 17.22 13.11
C ILE A 96 -5.30 18.74 12.94
N LEU A 97 -5.63 19.19 11.74
CA LEU A 97 -5.94 20.59 11.45
C LEU A 97 -7.33 20.66 10.82
N SER A 98 -8.27 21.34 11.49
CA SER A 98 -9.67 21.37 11.05
C SER A 98 -10.06 22.75 10.55
N GLY A 99 -10.56 22.83 9.33
CA GLY A 99 -10.97 24.10 8.73
C GLY A 99 -11.08 24.02 7.22
N THR A 100 -10.93 25.16 6.58
CA THR A 100 -10.99 25.31 5.11
C THR A 100 -9.77 26.05 4.58
N ILE A 101 -9.46 25.83 3.30
CA ILE A 101 -8.37 26.54 2.63
C ILE A 101 -8.89 27.91 2.22
N SER A 102 -8.42 28.96 2.92
CA SER A 102 -8.90 30.32 2.70
C SER A 102 -8.45 30.90 1.36
N PRO A 103 -9.32 31.59 0.62
CA PRO A 103 -8.96 32.30 -0.61
C PRO A 103 -7.96 33.44 -0.38
N THR A 104 -7.70 33.86 0.86
CA THR A 104 -6.69 34.88 1.19
C THR A 104 -5.28 34.47 0.75
N LEU A 105 -5.01 33.15 0.60
CA LEU A 105 -3.76 32.65 0.05
C LEU A 105 -3.51 33.07 -1.41
N SER A 106 -4.50 33.60 -2.12
CA SER A 106 -4.31 34.22 -3.44
C SER A 106 -3.37 35.44 -3.43
N LYS A 107 -3.10 36.02 -2.26
CA LYS A 107 -2.13 37.11 -2.06
C LYS A 107 -0.67 36.66 -2.23
N LEU A 108 -0.38 35.37 -2.10
CA LEU A 108 0.97 34.81 -2.21
C LEU A 108 1.37 34.63 -3.68
N LYS A 109 1.63 35.73 -4.38
CA LYS A 109 1.84 35.69 -5.85
C LYS A 109 3.10 34.98 -6.31
N GLN A 110 4.05 34.74 -5.41
CA GLN A 110 5.28 34.00 -5.69
C GLN A 110 5.18 32.51 -5.31
N LEU A 111 4.02 32.07 -4.81
CA LEU A 111 3.83 30.68 -4.39
C LEU A 111 4.02 29.73 -5.57
N ASP A 112 4.99 28.81 -5.46
CA ASP A 112 5.23 27.72 -6.39
C ASP A 112 4.70 26.37 -5.86
N GLY A 113 4.53 26.20 -4.54
CA GLY A 113 4.08 24.97 -3.94
C GLY A 113 3.12 25.11 -2.76
N LEU A 114 2.03 24.34 -2.80
CA LEU A 114 1.08 24.20 -1.69
C LEU A 114 1.00 22.74 -1.26
N TYR A 115 1.49 22.43 -0.05
CA TYR A 115 1.54 21.09 0.53
C TYR A 115 0.70 21.10 1.81
N LEU A 116 -0.49 20.51 1.76
CA LEU A 116 -1.39 20.28 2.88
C LEU A 116 -1.63 18.77 2.98
N ILE A 117 -0.78 18.07 3.73
CA ILE A 117 -0.67 16.61 3.70
C ILE A 117 -1.01 16.01 5.06
N ASN A 118 -1.88 14.99 5.10
CA ASN A 118 -2.24 14.24 6.31
C ASN A 118 -2.82 15.12 7.45
N LEU A 119 -3.50 16.22 7.12
CA LEU A 119 -4.10 17.11 8.12
C LEU A 119 -5.48 16.62 8.58
N LYS A 120 -6.02 15.63 7.91
CA LYS A 120 -7.24 14.83 8.19
C LYS A 120 -8.56 15.58 8.06
N ASN A 121 -8.66 16.86 8.50
CA ASN A 121 -9.93 17.59 8.60
C ASN A 121 -9.96 18.91 7.83
N ILE A 122 -9.04 19.14 6.92
CA ILE A 122 -9.16 20.25 5.97
C ILE A 122 -10.25 19.86 4.96
N SER A 123 -11.28 20.68 4.85
CA SER A 123 -12.49 20.41 4.07
C SER A 123 -12.84 21.55 3.11
N GLY A 124 -13.85 21.35 2.28
CA GLY A 124 -14.30 22.29 1.27
C GLY A 124 -14.04 21.79 -0.16
N PRO A 125 -14.36 22.59 -1.17
CA PRO A 125 -14.08 22.27 -2.56
C PRO A 125 -12.59 22.48 -2.90
N PHE A 126 -12.22 22.08 -4.14
CA PHE A 126 -10.92 22.46 -4.70
C PHE A 126 -10.76 23.99 -4.66
N PRO A 127 -9.64 24.53 -4.13
CA PRO A 127 -9.48 25.96 -3.91
C PRO A 127 -9.34 26.72 -5.23
N SER A 128 -10.41 27.38 -5.69
CA SER A 128 -10.45 28.09 -6.97
C SER A 128 -9.47 29.25 -7.09
N PHE A 129 -9.03 29.83 -5.97
CA PHE A 129 -8.03 30.91 -6.01
C PHE A 129 -6.66 30.45 -6.52
N LEU A 130 -6.37 29.12 -6.53
CA LEU A 130 -5.12 28.60 -7.08
C LEU A 130 -4.93 28.99 -8.56
N PHE A 131 -6.01 29.19 -9.30
CA PHE A 131 -5.95 29.70 -10.68
C PHE A 131 -5.42 31.14 -10.80
N GLN A 132 -5.29 31.87 -9.70
CA GLN A 132 -4.75 33.23 -9.63
C GLN A 132 -3.25 33.26 -9.28
N LEU A 133 -2.62 32.10 -9.09
CA LEU A 133 -1.23 31.94 -8.70
C LEU A 133 -0.38 31.55 -9.92
N PRO A 134 0.36 32.53 -10.52
CA PRO A 134 0.99 32.33 -11.82
C PRO A 134 2.21 31.40 -11.81
N ASN A 135 2.79 31.17 -10.62
CA ASN A 135 4.03 30.41 -10.47
C ASN A 135 3.80 28.99 -9.95
N LEU A 136 2.55 28.59 -9.71
CA LEU A 136 2.22 27.34 -9.04
C LEU A 136 2.64 26.13 -9.88
N GLN A 137 3.48 25.28 -9.30
CA GLN A 137 4.03 24.07 -9.87
C GLN A 137 3.67 22.81 -9.08
N TYR A 138 3.48 22.93 -7.77
CA TYR A 138 3.28 21.81 -6.88
C TYR A 138 2.00 21.95 -6.06
N ILE A 139 1.06 21.05 -6.29
CA ILE A 139 -0.17 20.93 -5.49
C ILE A 139 -0.20 19.55 -4.85
N TYR A 140 -0.05 19.51 -3.52
CA TYR A 140 -0.24 18.31 -2.70
C TYR A 140 -1.33 18.60 -1.66
N LEU A 141 -2.54 18.15 -1.94
CA LEU A 141 -3.69 18.27 -1.04
C LEU A 141 -4.11 16.86 -0.61
N GLU A 142 -3.20 16.15 0.08
CA GLU A 142 -3.32 14.72 0.33
C GLU A 142 -3.92 14.39 1.69
N ASN A 143 -4.76 13.32 1.75
CA ASN A 143 -5.32 12.76 2.98
C ASN A 143 -6.03 13.80 3.85
N ASN A 144 -7.01 14.46 3.22
CA ASN A 144 -7.88 15.47 3.82
C ASN A 144 -9.36 15.12 3.60
N GLN A 145 -10.24 16.10 3.71
CA GLN A 145 -11.68 15.95 3.49
C GLN A 145 -12.20 16.90 2.39
N LEU A 146 -11.35 17.26 1.45
CA LEU A 146 -11.77 18.06 0.30
C LEU A 146 -12.79 17.29 -0.52
N SER A 147 -13.77 17.99 -1.11
CA SER A 147 -14.92 17.36 -1.74
C SER A 147 -15.43 18.17 -2.95
N GLY A 148 -16.51 17.71 -3.57
CA GLY A 148 -17.01 18.30 -4.80
C GLY A 148 -16.29 17.76 -6.04
N ARG A 149 -16.44 18.41 -7.17
CA ARG A 149 -15.77 18.01 -8.41
C ARG A 149 -14.39 18.63 -8.53
N ILE A 150 -13.49 17.95 -9.23
CA ILE A 150 -12.28 18.60 -9.76
C ILE A 150 -12.74 19.61 -10.81
N PRO A 151 -12.33 20.89 -10.73
CA PRO A 151 -12.86 21.93 -11.61
C PRO A 151 -12.54 21.68 -13.10
N GLU A 152 -13.50 21.98 -13.98
CA GLU A 152 -13.33 21.83 -15.44
C GLU A 152 -12.21 22.74 -16.01
N ASN A 153 -11.83 23.80 -15.32
CA ASN A 153 -10.74 24.67 -15.71
C ASN A 153 -9.39 24.30 -15.07
N ILE A 154 -9.23 23.10 -14.50
CA ILE A 154 -7.95 22.63 -13.90
C ILE A 154 -6.79 22.76 -14.89
N GLY A 155 -7.04 22.58 -16.18
CA GLY A 155 -6.06 22.72 -17.25
C GLY A 155 -5.42 24.09 -17.39
N ASN A 156 -6.00 25.14 -16.75
CA ASN A 156 -5.41 26.49 -16.75
C ASN A 156 -4.13 26.57 -15.90
N LEU A 157 -3.86 25.59 -15.03
CA LEU A 157 -2.64 25.51 -14.24
C LEU A 157 -1.48 24.92 -15.04
N THR A 158 -1.19 25.46 -16.20
CA THR A 158 -0.30 24.89 -17.22
C THR A 158 1.16 24.69 -16.77
N ARG A 159 1.58 25.30 -15.66
CA ARG A 159 2.93 25.17 -15.10
C ARG A 159 3.06 24.05 -14.08
N LEU A 160 1.97 23.33 -13.79
CA LEU A 160 2.02 22.23 -12.81
C LEU A 160 2.96 21.11 -13.26
N ASP A 161 3.89 20.79 -12.36
CA ASP A 161 4.74 19.61 -12.38
C ASP A 161 4.07 18.46 -11.62
N VAL A 162 3.42 18.77 -10.49
CA VAL A 162 2.74 17.75 -9.67
C VAL A 162 1.32 18.20 -9.31
N LEU A 163 0.37 17.31 -9.56
CA LEU A 163 -0.98 17.40 -9.03
C LEU A 163 -1.30 16.15 -8.21
N SER A 164 -1.35 16.30 -6.89
CA SER A 164 -1.77 15.23 -5.98
C SER A 164 -2.97 15.65 -5.16
N LEU A 165 -4.07 14.94 -5.36
CA LEU A 165 -5.34 15.08 -4.63
C LEU A 165 -5.73 13.79 -3.90
N THR A 166 -4.77 12.88 -3.70
CA THR A 166 -4.98 11.56 -3.11
C THR A 166 -5.60 11.63 -1.72
N GLY A 167 -6.51 10.68 -1.41
CA GLY A 167 -7.07 10.55 -0.06
C GLY A 167 -8.04 11.67 0.33
N ASN A 168 -8.95 12.02 -0.58
CA ASN A 168 -10.00 13.02 -0.36
C ASN A 168 -11.39 12.46 -0.69
N ARG A 169 -12.36 13.34 -0.91
CA ARG A 169 -13.75 13.00 -1.22
C ARG A 169 -14.20 13.62 -2.55
N PHE A 170 -13.29 13.79 -3.51
CA PHE A 170 -13.63 14.32 -4.83
C PHE A 170 -14.54 13.34 -5.58
N ILE A 171 -15.56 13.88 -6.28
CA ILE A 171 -16.61 13.14 -6.98
C ILE A 171 -16.65 13.51 -8.47
N GLY A 172 -17.40 12.75 -9.24
CA GLY A 172 -17.63 13.00 -10.67
C GLY A 172 -16.47 12.52 -11.55
N PRO A 173 -16.49 12.84 -12.85
CA PRO A 173 -15.46 12.41 -13.77
C PRO A 173 -14.15 13.19 -13.58
N ILE A 174 -13.06 12.60 -14.05
CA ILE A 174 -11.80 13.33 -14.27
C ILE A 174 -12.05 14.32 -15.40
N PRO A 175 -11.88 15.65 -15.17
CA PRO A 175 -12.17 16.65 -16.20
C PRO A 175 -11.24 16.51 -17.40
N SER A 176 -11.78 16.67 -18.62
CA SER A 176 -10.98 16.52 -19.85
C SER A 176 -9.85 17.55 -19.94
N SER A 177 -10.03 18.73 -19.36
CA SER A 177 -9.01 19.80 -19.33
C SER A 177 -7.72 19.43 -18.58
N ILE A 178 -7.74 18.38 -17.72
CA ILE A 178 -6.52 17.90 -17.05
C ILE A 178 -5.42 17.53 -18.07
N THR A 179 -5.83 17.19 -19.29
CA THR A 179 -4.93 16.83 -20.39
C THR A 179 -4.12 17.99 -20.97
N GLU A 180 -4.43 19.22 -20.57
CA GLU A 180 -3.68 20.42 -20.93
C GLU A 180 -2.49 20.69 -20.00
N LEU A 181 -2.37 19.95 -18.89
CA LEU A 181 -1.27 20.05 -17.91
C LEU A 181 -0.02 19.32 -18.42
N THR A 182 0.49 19.66 -19.57
CA THR A 182 1.53 18.93 -20.31
C THR A 182 2.90 18.90 -19.64
N GLN A 183 3.11 19.72 -18.61
CA GLN A 183 4.34 19.72 -17.79
C GLN A 183 4.31 18.67 -16.68
N LEU A 184 3.14 18.04 -16.39
CA LEU A 184 3.01 17.11 -15.28
C LEU A 184 3.99 15.93 -15.40
N THR A 185 4.73 15.73 -14.32
CA THR A 185 5.51 14.52 -14.07
C THR A 185 4.78 13.55 -13.13
N GLN A 186 3.86 14.04 -12.30
CA GLN A 186 3.06 13.22 -11.39
C GLN A 186 1.58 13.63 -11.37
N LEU A 187 0.71 12.68 -11.65
CA LEU A 187 -0.74 12.81 -11.49
C LEU A 187 -1.25 11.75 -10.51
N LYS A 188 -1.67 12.19 -9.33
CA LYS A 188 -2.14 11.33 -8.25
C LYS A 188 -3.55 11.75 -7.82
N LEU A 189 -4.54 10.96 -8.20
CA LEU A 189 -5.96 11.17 -7.88
C LEU A 189 -6.55 10.02 -7.06
N GLY A 190 -5.70 9.15 -6.52
CA GLY A 190 -6.10 7.94 -5.81
C GLY A 190 -6.94 8.20 -4.55
N ASN A 191 -7.67 7.17 -4.12
CA ASN A 191 -8.46 7.18 -2.88
C ASN A 191 -9.42 8.39 -2.81
N ASN A 192 -10.29 8.46 -3.81
CA ASN A 192 -11.37 9.44 -3.95
C ASN A 192 -12.68 8.73 -4.33
N LEU A 193 -13.67 9.49 -4.77
CA LEU A 193 -14.99 8.99 -5.22
C LEU A 193 -15.21 9.30 -6.71
N LEU A 194 -14.13 9.36 -7.50
CA LEU A 194 -14.18 9.70 -8.92
C LEU A 194 -14.86 8.59 -9.72
N THR A 195 -15.61 9.00 -10.74
CA THR A 195 -16.43 8.12 -11.60
C THR A 195 -16.12 8.33 -13.07
N GLY A 196 -16.79 7.57 -13.95
CA GLY A 196 -16.61 7.69 -15.40
C GLY A 196 -15.36 6.96 -15.90
N THR A 197 -14.86 7.37 -17.04
CA THR A 197 -13.71 6.76 -17.71
C THR A 197 -12.47 7.65 -17.61
N VAL A 198 -11.29 7.06 -17.79
CA VAL A 198 -10.05 7.82 -17.89
C VAL A 198 -10.02 8.58 -19.23
N PRO A 199 -9.84 9.91 -19.24
CA PRO A 199 -9.80 10.68 -20.49
C PRO A 199 -8.66 10.23 -21.41
N GLN A 200 -8.95 9.94 -22.67
CA GLN A 200 -7.94 9.52 -23.65
C GLN A 200 -6.83 10.55 -23.86
N GLY A 201 -7.13 11.84 -23.68
CA GLY A 201 -6.17 12.91 -23.80
C GLY A 201 -5.04 12.90 -22.73
N ILE A 202 -5.11 12.04 -21.71
CA ILE A 202 -3.98 11.82 -20.77
C ILE A 202 -2.72 11.38 -21.54
N ALA A 203 -2.87 10.80 -22.73
CA ALA A 203 -1.77 10.55 -23.65
C ALA A 203 -0.88 11.78 -23.95
N LYS A 204 -1.40 13.00 -23.82
CA LYS A 204 -0.64 14.24 -24.03
C LYS A 204 0.36 14.53 -22.89
N LEU A 205 0.18 13.92 -21.72
CA LEU A 205 1.03 14.12 -20.54
C LEU A 205 2.30 13.28 -20.63
N VAL A 206 3.07 13.47 -21.67
CA VAL A 206 4.20 12.61 -22.07
C VAL A 206 5.35 12.53 -21.06
N ASN A 207 5.40 13.49 -20.13
CA ASN A 207 6.43 13.62 -19.09
C ASN A 207 6.08 12.82 -17.82
N LEU A 208 4.90 12.16 -17.75
CA LEU A 208 4.51 11.43 -16.54
C LEU A 208 5.51 10.32 -16.19
N THR A 209 5.95 10.36 -14.94
CA THR A 209 6.70 9.30 -14.26
C THR A 209 5.84 8.53 -13.28
N TYR A 210 4.77 9.15 -12.78
CA TYR A 210 3.82 8.60 -11.82
C TYR A 210 2.39 8.89 -12.25
N LEU A 211 1.60 7.83 -12.48
CA LEU A 211 0.16 7.93 -12.74
C LEU A 211 -0.59 7.00 -11.79
N SER A 212 -1.36 7.58 -10.87
CA SER A 212 -2.11 6.84 -9.86
C SER A 212 -3.56 7.31 -9.78
N LEU A 213 -4.47 6.36 -9.97
CA LEU A 213 -5.92 6.56 -9.94
C LEU A 213 -6.59 5.54 -9.00
N GLU A 214 -5.83 4.85 -8.15
CA GLU A 214 -6.31 3.76 -7.28
C GLU A 214 -7.44 4.18 -6.35
N GLY A 215 -8.26 3.23 -5.89
CA GLY A 215 -9.26 3.49 -4.85
C GLY A 215 -10.35 4.48 -5.28
N ASN A 216 -10.87 4.34 -6.51
CA ASN A 216 -11.94 5.17 -7.06
C ASN A 216 -13.11 4.30 -7.59
N GLN A 217 -14.02 4.92 -8.33
CA GLN A 217 -15.13 4.24 -8.99
C GLN A 217 -15.03 4.36 -10.53
N LEU A 218 -13.80 4.47 -11.04
CA LEU A 218 -13.53 4.58 -12.47
C LEU A 218 -13.89 3.28 -13.18
N GLN A 219 -14.41 3.38 -14.39
CA GLN A 219 -14.95 2.26 -15.17
C GLN A 219 -14.52 2.29 -16.64
N GLY A 220 -15.01 1.35 -17.43
CA GLY A 220 -14.61 1.15 -18.81
C GLY A 220 -13.36 0.27 -18.91
N THR A 221 -12.66 0.35 -20.01
CA THR A 221 -11.40 -0.38 -20.22
C THR A 221 -10.20 0.45 -19.74
N VAL A 222 -9.13 -0.23 -19.37
CA VAL A 222 -7.82 0.44 -19.22
C VAL A 222 -7.46 1.02 -20.61
N PRO A 223 -7.18 2.33 -20.70
CA PRO A 223 -6.95 2.96 -22.01
C PRO A 223 -5.70 2.44 -22.72
N ASP A 224 -5.73 2.43 -24.06
CA ASP A 224 -4.60 1.97 -24.89
C ASP A 224 -3.76 3.16 -25.41
N PHE A 225 -3.17 3.95 -24.51
CA PHE A 225 -2.38 5.15 -24.83
C PHE A 225 -0.95 5.15 -24.22
N PHE A 226 -0.53 4.08 -23.59
CA PHE A 226 0.71 4.06 -22.81
C PHE A 226 1.98 4.22 -23.65
N SER A 227 1.89 4.03 -24.97
CA SER A 227 3.01 4.29 -25.90
C SER A 227 3.48 5.75 -25.93
N SER A 228 2.65 6.68 -25.45
CA SER A 228 3.00 8.10 -25.34
C SER A 228 3.99 8.41 -24.22
N PHE A 229 4.07 7.57 -23.19
CA PHE A 229 4.88 7.85 -22.02
C PHE A 229 6.32 7.32 -22.19
N LYS A 230 7.29 8.20 -21.94
CA LYS A 230 8.72 7.86 -22.10
C LYS A 230 9.35 7.34 -20.81
N ASP A 231 8.88 7.81 -19.67
CA ASP A 231 9.54 7.63 -18.37
C ASP A 231 8.60 7.16 -17.26
N LEU A 232 7.42 6.62 -17.60
CA LEU A 232 6.46 6.15 -16.60
C LEU A 232 7.07 4.98 -15.79
N ARG A 233 7.15 5.16 -14.48
CA ARG A 233 7.72 4.20 -13.53
C ARG A 233 6.68 3.55 -12.64
N ILE A 234 5.61 4.28 -12.36
CA ILE A 234 4.53 3.82 -11.48
C ILE A 234 3.20 4.02 -12.21
N LEU A 235 2.47 2.92 -12.38
CA LEU A 235 1.11 2.88 -12.90
C LEU A 235 0.23 2.13 -11.90
N ASN A 236 -0.62 2.87 -11.18
CA ASN A 236 -1.54 2.29 -10.22
C ASN A 236 -2.99 2.65 -10.56
N PHE A 237 -3.75 1.63 -11.01
CA PHE A 237 -5.18 1.70 -11.30
C PHE A 237 -5.99 0.73 -10.44
N SER A 238 -5.39 0.20 -9.37
CA SER A 238 -6.03 -0.77 -8.49
C SER A 238 -7.29 -0.24 -7.81
N HIS A 239 -8.13 -1.13 -7.29
CA HIS A 239 -9.35 -0.76 -6.55
C HIS A 239 -10.27 0.19 -7.33
N ASN A 240 -10.66 -0.23 -8.54
CA ASN A 240 -11.59 0.46 -9.42
C ASN A 240 -12.59 -0.52 -10.06
N LYS A 241 -13.31 -0.09 -11.10
CA LYS A 241 -14.26 -0.90 -11.86
C LYS A 241 -13.82 -1.14 -13.30
N PHE A 242 -12.51 -1.10 -13.58
CA PHE A 242 -11.98 -1.35 -14.92
C PHE A 242 -12.27 -2.78 -15.37
N SER A 243 -12.53 -2.94 -16.67
CA SER A 243 -12.87 -4.21 -17.32
C SER A 243 -12.07 -4.42 -18.61
N GLY A 244 -12.30 -5.54 -19.28
CA GLY A 244 -11.59 -5.87 -20.49
C GLY A 244 -10.18 -6.43 -20.26
N LYS A 245 -9.30 -6.29 -21.22
CA LYS A 245 -7.95 -6.84 -21.22
C LYS A 245 -6.91 -5.77 -20.84
N ILE A 246 -5.74 -6.20 -20.42
CA ILE A 246 -4.56 -5.32 -20.32
C ILE A 246 -4.19 -4.88 -21.75
N PRO A 247 -4.13 -3.56 -22.05
CA PRO A 247 -3.88 -3.06 -23.39
C PRO A 247 -2.43 -3.29 -23.83
N ASN A 248 -2.24 -3.48 -25.15
CA ASN A 248 -0.92 -3.79 -25.70
C ASN A 248 0.09 -2.65 -25.56
N SER A 249 -0.37 -1.38 -25.54
CA SER A 249 0.51 -0.22 -25.37
C SER A 249 1.29 -0.25 -24.05
N ILE A 250 0.83 -0.96 -23.00
CA ILE A 250 1.60 -1.13 -21.76
C ILE A 250 2.97 -1.76 -22.05
N SER A 251 3.09 -2.59 -23.10
CA SER A 251 4.38 -3.23 -23.45
C SER A 251 5.51 -2.23 -23.74
N THR A 252 5.19 -1.01 -24.14
CA THR A 252 6.19 0.05 -24.41
C THR A 252 6.85 0.58 -23.14
N LEU A 253 6.23 0.35 -21.96
CA LEU A 253 6.74 0.77 -20.67
C LEU A 253 7.79 -0.21 -20.11
N ALA A 254 7.99 -1.35 -20.74
CA ALA A 254 8.86 -2.44 -20.26
C ALA A 254 10.27 -2.01 -19.80
N PRO A 255 10.94 -1.02 -20.42
CA PRO A 255 12.28 -0.62 -19.97
C PRO A 255 12.33 0.05 -18.60
N LYS A 256 11.24 0.72 -18.17
CA LYS A 256 11.29 1.67 -17.04
C LYS A 256 10.24 1.45 -15.97
N LEU A 257 9.12 0.81 -16.29
CA LEU A 257 8.04 0.60 -15.33
C LEU A 257 8.53 -0.32 -14.20
N ALA A 258 8.45 0.18 -12.97
CA ALA A 258 8.84 -0.53 -11.76
C ALA A 258 7.61 -1.06 -10.99
N TYR A 259 6.49 -0.35 -11.05
CA TYR A 259 5.27 -0.70 -10.33
C TYR A 259 4.09 -0.75 -11.29
N LEU A 260 3.45 -1.92 -11.41
CA LEU A 260 2.21 -2.13 -12.16
C LEU A 260 1.16 -2.73 -11.23
N GLU A 261 0.21 -1.90 -10.81
CA GLU A 261 -0.85 -2.29 -9.89
C GLU A 261 -2.22 -2.12 -10.57
N LEU A 262 -2.84 -3.24 -10.90
CA LEU A 262 -4.16 -3.34 -11.53
C LEU A 262 -5.12 -4.20 -10.70
N GLY A 263 -4.75 -4.54 -9.47
CA GLY A 263 -5.52 -5.39 -8.57
C GLY A 263 -6.89 -4.80 -8.23
N HIS A 264 -7.82 -5.64 -7.77
CA HIS A 264 -9.17 -5.24 -7.38
C HIS A 264 -9.93 -4.46 -8.48
N ASN A 265 -10.11 -5.13 -9.62
CA ASN A 265 -10.87 -4.64 -10.77
C ASN A 265 -11.76 -5.75 -11.38
N SER A 266 -12.23 -5.57 -12.58
CA SER A 266 -12.95 -6.60 -13.36
C SER A 266 -12.22 -6.95 -14.66
N LEU A 267 -10.89 -6.85 -14.66
CA LEU A 267 -10.05 -7.17 -15.82
C LEU A 267 -10.12 -8.67 -16.14
N SER A 268 -9.99 -9.04 -17.41
CA SER A 268 -10.20 -10.40 -17.87
C SER A 268 -9.28 -10.80 -19.03
N GLY A 269 -9.39 -12.03 -19.46
CA GLY A 269 -8.54 -12.62 -20.50
C GLY A 269 -7.25 -13.19 -19.93
N LYS A 270 -6.30 -13.48 -20.81
CA LYS A 270 -4.99 -14.03 -20.41
C LYS A 270 -4.07 -12.92 -19.94
N ILE A 271 -3.20 -13.22 -19.00
CA ILE A 271 -2.06 -12.36 -18.65
C ILE A 271 -1.15 -12.27 -19.86
N PRO A 272 -0.85 -11.07 -20.39
CA PRO A 272 -0.06 -10.93 -21.61
C PRO A 272 1.41 -11.36 -21.42
N ASP A 273 1.93 -12.10 -22.41
CA ASP A 273 3.32 -12.58 -22.38
C ASP A 273 4.35 -11.44 -22.37
N PHE A 274 4.01 -10.27 -22.94
CA PHE A 274 4.92 -9.13 -22.95
C PHE A 274 5.29 -8.62 -21.54
N LEU A 275 4.52 -8.94 -20.49
CA LEU A 275 4.85 -8.55 -19.12
C LEU A 275 6.18 -9.16 -18.66
N GLY A 276 6.57 -10.33 -19.17
CA GLY A 276 7.88 -10.91 -18.90
C GLY A 276 9.09 -10.12 -19.48
N LYS A 277 8.85 -9.07 -20.28
CA LYS A 277 9.89 -8.17 -20.79
C LYS A 277 10.24 -7.02 -19.84
N PHE A 278 9.51 -6.87 -18.74
CA PHE A 278 9.63 -5.75 -17.79
C PHE A 278 10.80 -5.97 -16.81
N LYS A 279 12.02 -5.76 -17.27
CA LYS A 279 13.25 -6.01 -16.49
C LYS A 279 13.44 -5.09 -15.27
N ALA A 280 12.72 -3.98 -15.20
CA ALA A 280 12.76 -3.04 -14.09
C ALA A 280 11.63 -3.30 -13.06
N LEU A 281 10.70 -4.21 -13.37
CA LEU A 281 9.50 -4.44 -12.58
C LEU A 281 9.86 -5.02 -11.22
N ASP A 282 9.51 -4.27 -10.20
CA ASP A 282 9.65 -4.60 -8.79
C ASP A 282 8.35 -5.17 -8.23
N THR A 283 7.22 -4.52 -8.55
CA THR A 283 5.90 -4.89 -8.06
C THR A 283 4.92 -5.13 -9.21
N LEU A 284 4.28 -6.28 -9.20
CA LEU A 284 3.17 -6.65 -10.07
C LEU A 284 1.99 -7.12 -9.23
N ASP A 285 0.93 -6.33 -9.21
CA ASP A 285 -0.34 -6.73 -8.61
C ASP A 285 -1.46 -6.80 -9.67
N LEU A 286 -1.92 -8.01 -9.94
CA LEU A 286 -3.07 -8.32 -10.79
C LEU A 286 -4.20 -9.01 -10.01
N SER A 287 -4.14 -9.02 -8.69
CA SER A 287 -5.06 -9.74 -7.81
C SER A 287 -6.51 -9.27 -7.94
N TRP A 288 -7.44 -10.10 -7.48
CA TRP A 288 -8.87 -9.76 -7.45
C TRP A 288 -9.37 -9.25 -8.81
N ASN A 289 -9.19 -10.07 -9.83
CA ASN A 289 -9.64 -9.83 -11.21
C ASN A 289 -10.28 -11.11 -11.79
N LYS A 290 -10.43 -11.16 -13.10
CA LYS A 290 -10.97 -12.32 -13.84
C LYS A 290 -9.96 -12.85 -14.85
N PHE A 291 -8.66 -12.70 -14.58
CA PHE A 291 -7.61 -13.25 -15.45
C PHE A 291 -7.67 -14.76 -15.48
N SER A 292 -7.49 -15.35 -16.67
CA SER A 292 -7.63 -16.80 -16.89
C SER A 292 -6.50 -17.34 -17.77
N GLY A 293 -6.43 -18.67 -17.88
CA GLY A 293 -5.33 -19.35 -18.55
C GLY A 293 -4.07 -19.41 -17.70
N THR A 294 -2.94 -19.75 -18.31
CA THR A 294 -1.67 -19.96 -17.62
C THR A 294 -0.93 -18.65 -17.37
N VAL A 295 -0.12 -18.60 -16.31
CA VAL A 295 0.87 -17.53 -16.14
C VAL A 295 1.93 -17.67 -17.24
N PRO A 296 2.29 -16.60 -17.96
CA PRO A 296 3.22 -16.69 -19.07
C PRO A 296 4.59 -17.24 -18.66
N ALA A 297 5.14 -18.16 -19.46
CA ALA A 297 6.49 -18.70 -19.23
C ALA A 297 7.59 -17.63 -19.25
N SER A 298 7.32 -16.47 -19.90
CA SER A 298 8.22 -15.32 -19.92
C SER A 298 8.42 -14.67 -18.54
N PHE A 299 7.58 -14.97 -17.52
CA PHE A 299 7.74 -14.46 -16.15
C PHE A 299 9.06 -14.90 -15.51
N LYS A 300 9.68 -15.99 -16.00
CA LYS A 300 11.05 -16.36 -15.62
C LYS A 300 12.07 -15.22 -15.82
N ASN A 301 11.77 -14.26 -16.68
CA ASN A 301 12.65 -13.11 -16.98
C ASN A 301 12.43 -11.92 -16.03
N LEU A 302 11.46 -11.97 -15.13
CA LEU A 302 11.20 -10.93 -14.13
C LEU A 302 12.19 -11.07 -12.95
N THR A 303 13.46 -10.87 -13.22
CA THR A 303 14.54 -11.16 -12.25
C THR A 303 14.64 -10.15 -11.12
N LYS A 304 13.93 -9.02 -11.20
CA LYS A 304 13.89 -7.96 -10.17
C LYS A 304 12.56 -7.89 -9.43
N ILE A 305 11.65 -8.84 -9.68
CA ILE A 305 10.35 -8.81 -9.02
C ILE A 305 10.52 -9.15 -7.52
N PHE A 306 10.11 -8.23 -6.66
CA PHE A 306 10.07 -8.41 -5.21
C PHE A 306 8.65 -8.71 -4.72
N ASN A 307 7.63 -8.13 -5.36
CA ASN A 307 6.23 -8.29 -4.97
C ASN A 307 5.42 -8.82 -6.15
N LEU A 308 4.92 -10.05 -6.04
CA LEU A 308 4.07 -10.68 -7.04
C LEU A 308 2.76 -11.12 -6.41
N ASN A 309 1.67 -10.45 -6.78
CA ASN A 309 0.32 -10.78 -6.34
C ASN A 309 -0.57 -11.11 -7.55
N LEU A 310 -0.91 -12.38 -7.71
CA LEU A 310 -1.82 -12.89 -8.73
C LEU A 310 -3.08 -13.50 -8.11
N SER A 311 -3.30 -13.33 -6.81
CA SER A 311 -4.36 -14.00 -6.06
C SER A 311 -5.76 -13.63 -6.54
N ASN A 312 -6.72 -14.50 -6.26
CA ASN A 312 -8.13 -14.26 -6.53
C ASN A 312 -8.40 -13.96 -8.03
N ASN A 313 -8.02 -14.92 -8.88
CA ASN A 313 -8.23 -14.93 -10.31
C ASN A 313 -8.71 -16.32 -10.78
N LEU A 314 -8.72 -16.57 -12.08
CA LEU A 314 -9.09 -17.84 -12.70
C LEU A 314 -7.87 -18.51 -13.39
N LEU A 315 -6.69 -18.31 -12.84
CA LEU A 315 -5.44 -18.81 -13.42
C LEU A 315 -5.31 -20.32 -13.19
N VAL A 316 -4.68 -21.00 -14.14
CA VAL A 316 -4.49 -22.46 -14.15
C VAL A 316 -3.03 -22.83 -14.36
N ASP A 317 -2.70 -24.10 -14.12
CA ASP A 317 -1.38 -24.64 -14.37
C ASP A 317 -0.99 -24.64 -15.86
N PRO A 318 0.34 -24.65 -16.14
CA PRO A 318 1.45 -24.64 -15.20
C PRO A 318 1.81 -23.22 -14.71
N PHE A 319 2.26 -23.08 -13.44
CA PHE A 319 2.95 -21.90 -12.98
C PHE A 319 4.43 -21.97 -13.39
N PRO A 320 5.03 -20.92 -13.98
CA PRO A 320 6.40 -20.99 -14.48
C PRO A 320 7.44 -21.03 -13.34
N GLU A 321 8.57 -21.70 -13.59
CA GLU A 321 9.78 -21.52 -12.77
C GLU A 321 10.29 -20.09 -12.94
N MET A 322 10.57 -19.42 -11.83
CA MET A 322 11.04 -18.03 -11.84
C MET A 322 12.51 -17.92 -11.43
N ASN A 323 13.23 -17.02 -12.08
CA ASN A 323 14.66 -16.76 -11.81
C ASN A 323 14.82 -15.48 -10.96
N VAL A 324 14.15 -15.44 -9.81
CA VAL A 324 14.21 -14.27 -8.92
C VAL A 324 15.44 -14.35 -8.02
N LYS A 325 16.05 -13.19 -7.73
CA LYS A 325 17.15 -13.07 -6.77
C LYS A 325 16.67 -13.04 -5.31
N GLY A 326 15.41 -12.75 -5.12
CA GLY A 326 14.68 -12.72 -3.87
C GLY A 326 13.26 -12.25 -4.17
N ILE A 327 12.27 -12.74 -3.42
CA ILE A 327 10.90 -12.27 -3.52
C ILE A 327 10.42 -11.97 -2.11
N GLU A 328 10.05 -10.70 -1.86
CA GLU A 328 9.61 -10.27 -0.54
C GLU A 328 8.18 -10.72 -0.25
N SER A 329 7.32 -10.66 -1.27
CA SER A 329 5.93 -11.06 -1.15
C SER A 329 5.46 -11.83 -2.36
N LEU A 330 4.94 -13.03 -2.11
CA LEU A 330 4.30 -13.88 -3.11
C LEU A 330 2.88 -14.21 -2.66
N ASP A 331 1.89 -13.87 -3.47
CA ASP A 331 0.50 -14.31 -3.25
C ASP A 331 -0.08 -14.89 -4.55
N LEU A 332 -0.29 -16.21 -4.58
CA LEU A 332 -0.92 -16.96 -5.68
C LEU A 332 -2.30 -17.49 -5.29
N SER A 333 -2.79 -17.14 -4.12
CA SER A 333 -3.97 -17.71 -3.47
C SER A 333 -5.24 -17.63 -4.32
N ASN A 334 -6.13 -18.61 -4.13
CA ASN A 334 -7.48 -18.60 -4.69
C ASN A 334 -7.49 -18.44 -6.23
N ASN A 335 -6.75 -19.28 -6.89
CA ASN A 335 -6.79 -19.53 -8.32
C ASN A 335 -7.21 -20.99 -8.57
N SER A 336 -7.19 -21.42 -9.83
CA SER A 336 -7.40 -22.83 -10.18
C SER A 336 -6.09 -23.58 -10.37
N PHE A 337 -5.07 -23.24 -9.58
CA PHE A 337 -3.80 -23.96 -9.58
C PHE A 337 -3.90 -25.31 -8.90
N HIS A 338 -3.10 -26.27 -9.38
CA HIS A 338 -2.82 -27.57 -8.77
C HIS A 338 -1.31 -27.75 -8.71
N LEU A 339 -0.63 -26.88 -7.93
CA LEU A 339 0.83 -26.78 -7.91
C LEU A 339 1.52 -28.09 -7.46
N GLY A 340 0.80 -28.98 -6.77
CA GLY A 340 1.33 -30.21 -6.21
C GLY A 340 2.31 -29.96 -5.06
N SER A 341 3.25 -29.05 -5.20
CA SER A 341 4.20 -28.64 -4.14
C SER A 341 4.44 -27.15 -4.15
N ILE A 342 5.01 -26.63 -3.06
CA ILE A 342 5.55 -25.25 -3.05
C ILE A 342 6.67 -25.18 -4.10
N PRO A 343 6.64 -24.19 -5.03
CA PRO A 343 7.64 -24.12 -6.09
C PRO A 343 9.07 -24.06 -5.55
N LYS A 344 9.99 -24.81 -6.17
CA LYS A 344 11.38 -24.94 -5.68
C LYS A 344 12.10 -23.59 -5.59
N TRP A 345 11.85 -22.69 -6.53
CA TRP A 345 12.45 -21.35 -6.53
C TRP A 345 12.02 -20.53 -5.31
N VAL A 346 10.85 -20.80 -4.71
CA VAL A 346 10.41 -20.17 -3.44
C VAL A 346 11.32 -20.63 -2.30
N ALA A 347 11.61 -21.93 -2.22
CA ALA A 347 12.50 -22.47 -1.18
C ALA A 347 13.94 -21.93 -1.28
N SER A 348 14.40 -21.58 -2.49
CA SER A 348 15.74 -21.03 -2.73
C SER A 348 15.80 -19.49 -2.61
N SER A 349 14.68 -18.81 -2.41
CA SER A 349 14.65 -17.36 -2.24
C SER A 349 15.28 -16.94 -0.88
N PRO A 350 16.28 -16.07 -0.87
CA PRO A 350 16.94 -15.65 0.37
C PRO A 350 16.13 -14.65 1.18
N ILE A 351 15.08 -14.06 0.61
CA ILE A 351 14.25 -13.03 1.25
C ILE A 351 12.79 -13.32 0.93
N ILE A 352 12.00 -13.71 1.92
CA ILE A 352 10.53 -13.78 1.83
C ILE A 352 9.96 -13.29 3.15
N PHE A 353 9.21 -12.18 3.12
CA PHE A 353 8.46 -11.69 4.26
C PHE A 353 7.04 -12.29 4.30
N SER A 354 6.41 -12.44 3.14
CA SER A 354 5.04 -12.93 3.04
C SER A 354 4.89 -13.98 1.95
N LEU A 355 4.52 -15.20 2.35
CA LEU A 355 4.21 -16.30 1.45
C LEU A 355 2.74 -16.71 1.62
N LYS A 356 1.91 -16.51 0.60
CA LYS A 356 0.50 -16.90 0.60
C LYS A 356 0.18 -17.79 -0.58
N LEU A 357 -0.17 -19.04 -0.28
CA LEU A 357 -0.50 -20.08 -1.25
C LEU A 357 -1.82 -20.77 -0.84
N VAL A 358 -2.84 -19.98 -0.52
CA VAL A 358 -4.15 -20.47 -0.08
C VAL A 358 -4.90 -21.08 -1.27
N ASN A 359 -5.45 -22.29 -1.11
CA ASN A 359 -6.21 -22.97 -2.17
C ASN A 359 -5.42 -23.09 -3.49
N CYS A 360 -4.16 -23.51 -3.42
CA CYS A 360 -3.28 -23.67 -4.58
C CYS A 360 -3.08 -25.12 -5.01
N GLY A 361 -3.87 -26.08 -4.45
CA GLY A 361 -3.77 -27.49 -4.78
C GLY A 361 -2.43 -28.13 -4.40
N ILE A 362 -1.82 -27.67 -3.32
CA ILE A 362 -0.55 -28.21 -2.82
C ILE A 362 -0.80 -29.52 -2.08
N LYS A 363 -0.09 -30.57 -2.50
CA LYS A 363 -0.16 -31.91 -1.94
C LYS A 363 1.25 -32.43 -1.68
N MET A 364 1.78 -32.11 -0.50
CA MET A 364 3.12 -32.52 -0.08
C MET A 364 3.18 -32.73 1.42
N ARG A 365 4.30 -33.25 1.92
CA ARG A 365 4.61 -33.19 3.35
C ARG A 365 5.26 -31.83 3.64
N LEU A 366 4.85 -31.16 4.70
CA LEU A 366 5.40 -29.83 5.03
C LEU A 366 6.89 -29.88 5.36
N GLU A 367 7.38 -31.00 5.89
CA GLU A 367 8.79 -31.22 6.17
C GLU A 367 9.69 -31.27 4.92
N ASP A 368 9.09 -31.44 3.72
CA ASP A 368 9.79 -31.43 2.45
C ASP A 368 10.02 -29.99 1.93
N PHE A 369 9.31 -29.01 2.48
CA PHE A 369 9.59 -27.59 2.26
C PHE A 369 10.75 -27.17 3.15
N LYS A 370 11.92 -27.01 2.55
CA LYS A 370 13.16 -26.63 3.23
C LYS A 370 13.67 -25.31 2.65
N PRO A 371 13.15 -24.17 3.13
CA PRO A 371 13.66 -22.89 2.70
C PRO A 371 15.14 -22.74 3.06
N SER A 372 15.93 -22.17 2.13
CA SER A 372 17.37 -21.93 2.32
C SER A 372 17.62 -20.89 3.43
N GLU A 373 16.67 -19.99 3.62
CA GLU A 373 16.65 -18.97 4.66
C GLU A 373 15.29 -18.89 5.33
N THR A 374 15.25 -18.89 6.67
CA THR A 374 14.00 -18.80 7.46
C THR A 374 13.88 -17.46 8.21
N TYR A 375 14.95 -16.71 8.30
CA TYR A 375 15.05 -15.48 9.09
C TYR A 375 14.01 -14.40 8.71
N PHE A 376 13.68 -14.28 7.41
CA PHE A 376 12.85 -13.19 6.89
C PHE A 376 11.36 -13.51 6.81
N TYR A 377 10.91 -14.73 7.08
CA TYR A 377 9.47 -15.03 7.06
C TYR A 377 8.74 -14.35 8.22
N ASP A 378 7.90 -13.35 7.89
CA ASP A 378 6.95 -12.76 8.84
C ASP A 378 5.59 -13.48 8.77
N PHE A 379 5.11 -13.82 7.57
CA PHE A 379 3.78 -14.39 7.36
C PHE A 379 3.82 -15.57 6.39
N ILE A 380 3.25 -16.69 6.81
CA ILE A 380 3.07 -17.87 5.96
C ILE A 380 1.60 -18.30 6.01
N ASP A 381 0.91 -18.29 4.87
CA ASP A 381 -0.46 -18.79 4.74
C ASP A 381 -0.53 -19.89 3.67
N LEU A 382 -0.76 -21.13 4.12
CA LEU A 382 -0.88 -22.33 3.32
C LEU A 382 -2.29 -22.95 3.43
N SER A 383 -3.28 -22.20 3.88
CA SER A 383 -4.62 -22.70 4.18
C SER A 383 -5.30 -23.31 2.94
N GLY A 384 -6.22 -24.26 3.16
CA GLY A 384 -7.06 -24.83 2.10
C GLY A 384 -6.32 -25.70 1.07
N ASN A 385 -5.26 -26.39 1.49
CA ASN A 385 -4.49 -27.30 0.64
C ASN A 385 -4.64 -28.78 1.11
N GLU A 386 -3.83 -29.66 0.58
CA GLU A 386 -3.71 -31.08 1.00
C GLU A 386 -2.35 -31.35 1.66
N ILE A 387 -1.81 -30.37 2.38
CA ILE A 387 -0.51 -30.47 3.02
C ILE A 387 -0.59 -31.40 4.24
N SER A 388 0.30 -32.38 4.30
CA SER A 388 0.41 -33.33 5.39
C SER A 388 1.69 -33.19 6.20
N GLY A 389 1.90 -34.06 7.20
CA GLY A 389 3.10 -34.05 8.02
C GLY A 389 3.06 -33.03 9.15
N SER A 390 4.19 -32.47 9.53
CA SER A 390 4.37 -31.64 10.72
C SER A 390 4.82 -30.21 10.38
N ALA A 391 4.22 -29.24 11.06
CA ALA A 391 4.63 -27.83 10.99
C ALA A 391 5.77 -27.49 11.99
N ILE A 392 6.13 -28.42 12.89
CA ILE A 392 7.06 -28.16 13.99
C ILE A 392 8.40 -27.66 13.44
N GLY A 393 8.97 -28.34 12.45
CA GLY A 393 10.27 -27.99 11.89
C GLY A 393 10.28 -26.55 11.34
N LEU A 394 9.30 -26.21 10.51
CA LEU A 394 9.20 -24.89 9.88
C LEU A 394 8.97 -23.79 10.92
N VAL A 395 7.95 -23.93 11.78
CA VAL A 395 7.58 -22.89 12.75
C VAL A 395 8.67 -22.66 13.80
N ASN A 396 9.28 -23.75 14.30
CA ASN A 396 10.31 -23.64 15.35
C ASN A 396 11.64 -23.08 14.81
N SER A 397 11.93 -23.21 13.50
CA SER A 397 13.15 -22.67 12.89
C SER A 397 13.01 -21.23 12.40
N THR A 398 11.78 -20.66 12.40
CA THR A 398 11.48 -19.34 11.88
C THR A 398 11.31 -18.33 13.01
N GLU A 399 12.44 -17.79 13.50
CA GLU A 399 12.51 -16.97 14.72
C GLU A 399 11.64 -15.70 14.67
N TYR A 400 11.55 -15.07 13.51
CA TYR A 400 10.84 -13.80 13.32
C TYR A 400 9.41 -13.95 12.84
N LEU A 401 8.91 -15.16 12.70
CA LEU A 401 7.55 -15.43 12.23
C LEU A 401 6.51 -14.72 13.12
N VAL A 402 5.64 -13.93 12.49
CA VAL A 402 4.54 -13.21 13.14
C VAL A 402 3.25 -14.01 13.06
N GLY A 403 3.04 -14.71 11.92
CA GLY A 403 1.82 -15.49 11.73
C GLY A 403 1.99 -16.69 10.83
N PHE A 404 1.31 -17.78 11.24
CA PHE A 404 1.23 -19.02 10.48
C PHE A 404 -0.21 -19.50 10.35
N TRP A 405 -0.69 -19.61 9.12
CA TRP A 405 -2.02 -20.12 8.78
C TRP A 405 -1.88 -21.35 7.90
N ALA A 406 -2.48 -22.43 8.32
CA ALA A 406 -2.53 -23.70 7.59
C ALA A 406 -3.86 -24.42 7.82
N SER A 407 -4.94 -23.64 7.96
CA SER A 407 -6.28 -24.23 8.17
C SER A 407 -6.72 -25.07 6.98
N GLY A 408 -7.55 -26.11 7.23
CA GLY A 408 -8.10 -26.93 6.15
C GLY A 408 -7.03 -27.72 5.38
N ASN A 409 -6.11 -28.37 6.09
CA ASN A 409 -5.06 -29.24 5.56
C ASN A 409 -5.13 -30.65 6.18
N LYS A 410 -4.09 -31.43 6.01
CA LYS A 410 -3.93 -32.81 6.57
C LYS A 410 -2.74 -32.88 7.53
N LEU A 411 -2.40 -31.77 8.21
CA LEU A 411 -1.28 -31.71 9.16
C LEU A 411 -1.55 -32.61 10.36
N LYS A 412 -0.53 -33.36 10.76
CA LYS A 412 -0.62 -34.32 11.89
C LYS A 412 0.64 -34.24 12.74
N PHE A 413 0.56 -33.62 13.88
CA PHE A 413 1.67 -33.47 14.84
C PHE A 413 1.13 -33.11 16.23
N ASP A 414 1.97 -33.26 17.27
CA ASP A 414 1.63 -32.86 18.62
C ASP A 414 1.82 -31.35 18.78
N LEU A 415 0.71 -30.63 19.06
CA LEU A 415 0.70 -29.17 19.24
C LEU A 415 1.61 -28.72 20.40
N GLY A 416 1.77 -29.55 21.42
CA GLY A 416 2.63 -29.29 22.59
C GLY A 416 4.11 -29.08 22.24
N ASN A 417 4.54 -29.51 21.05
CA ASN A 417 5.91 -29.38 20.58
C ASN A 417 6.18 -28.11 19.78
N LEU A 418 5.14 -27.26 19.53
CA LEU A 418 5.35 -25.97 18.90
C LEU A 418 5.96 -24.96 19.87
N ARG A 419 6.97 -24.28 19.38
CA ARG A 419 7.63 -23.17 20.10
C ARG A 419 7.37 -21.88 19.32
N PHE A 420 6.92 -20.85 20.02
CA PHE A 420 6.61 -19.56 19.43
C PHE A 420 7.74 -18.57 19.74
N GLY A 421 8.28 -17.93 18.70
CA GLY A 421 9.21 -16.81 18.84
C GLY A 421 8.54 -15.59 19.49
N GLU A 422 9.32 -14.63 19.96
CA GLU A 422 8.80 -13.43 20.64
C GLU A 422 7.83 -12.60 19.80
N ARG A 423 7.97 -12.62 18.48
CA ARG A 423 7.12 -11.88 17.53
C ARG A 423 5.88 -12.63 17.08
N PHE A 424 5.76 -13.93 17.43
CA PHE A 424 4.67 -14.76 16.94
C PHE A 424 3.33 -14.37 17.59
N LYS A 425 2.33 -14.03 16.77
CA LYS A 425 1.05 -13.47 17.22
C LYS A 425 -0.17 -14.19 16.70
N TYR A 426 -0.08 -14.83 15.54
CA TYR A 426 -1.23 -15.37 14.82
C TYR A 426 -1.02 -16.84 14.46
N LEU A 427 -1.93 -17.72 14.91
CA LEU A 427 -1.90 -19.14 14.58
C LEU A 427 -3.29 -19.63 14.18
N ASP A 428 -3.41 -20.18 12.98
CA ASP A 428 -4.61 -20.92 12.56
C ASP A 428 -4.22 -22.30 11.99
N LEU A 429 -4.53 -23.33 12.76
CA LEU A 429 -4.36 -24.74 12.41
C LEU A 429 -5.71 -25.48 12.35
N SER A 430 -6.81 -24.75 12.28
CA SER A 430 -8.14 -25.35 12.30
C SER A 430 -8.34 -26.34 11.14
N ARG A 431 -9.21 -27.33 11.35
CA ARG A 431 -9.53 -28.35 10.32
C ARG A 431 -8.30 -29.09 9.81
N ASN A 432 -7.57 -29.69 10.76
CA ASN A 432 -6.42 -30.57 10.51
C ASN A 432 -6.55 -31.87 11.32
N SER A 433 -5.46 -32.59 11.47
CA SER A 433 -5.35 -33.77 12.35
C SER A 433 -4.33 -33.58 13.48
N VAL A 434 -4.20 -32.34 13.95
CA VAL A 434 -3.27 -31.96 15.02
C VAL A 434 -3.78 -32.54 16.35
N PHE A 435 -2.89 -33.11 17.15
CA PHE A 435 -3.23 -33.77 18.43
C PHE A 435 -2.41 -33.24 19.61
N GLY A 436 -2.57 -33.88 20.76
CA GLY A 436 -1.85 -33.49 21.97
C GLY A 436 -2.57 -32.41 22.78
N LYS A 437 -1.85 -31.72 23.61
CA LYS A 437 -2.39 -30.68 24.49
C LYS A 437 -2.14 -29.28 23.91
N VAL A 438 -3.04 -28.35 24.22
CA VAL A 438 -2.80 -26.92 23.93
C VAL A 438 -1.73 -26.39 24.89
N PRO A 439 -0.56 -25.96 24.42
CA PRO A 439 0.53 -25.52 25.29
C PRO A 439 0.26 -24.15 25.91
N ASN A 440 0.87 -23.89 27.08
CA ASN A 440 0.76 -22.57 27.75
C ASN A 440 1.26 -21.40 26.90
N SER A 441 2.20 -21.64 26.00
CA SER A 441 2.76 -20.61 25.12
C SER A 441 1.75 -19.92 24.21
N VAL A 442 0.58 -20.54 23.94
CA VAL A 442 -0.49 -19.91 23.13
C VAL A 442 -1.08 -18.66 23.80
N VAL A 443 -0.93 -18.49 25.13
CA VAL A 443 -1.50 -17.35 25.87
C VAL A 443 -0.95 -16.00 25.37
N GLY A 444 0.28 -15.98 24.85
CA GLY A 444 0.93 -14.80 24.27
C GLY A 444 0.39 -14.38 22.91
N LEU A 445 -0.36 -15.25 22.22
CA LEU A 445 -0.86 -14.96 20.88
C LEU A 445 -1.96 -13.90 20.90
N GLU A 446 -2.08 -13.15 19.81
CA GLU A 446 -3.19 -12.21 19.58
C GLU A 446 -4.42 -12.93 19.01
N LYS A 447 -4.21 -13.90 18.10
CA LYS A 447 -5.26 -14.74 17.54
C LYS A 447 -4.84 -16.19 17.52
N LEU A 448 -5.76 -17.07 17.89
CA LEU A 448 -5.59 -18.51 17.87
C LEU A 448 -6.84 -19.17 17.30
N ASN A 449 -6.67 -20.14 16.41
CA ASN A 449 -7.71 -21.06 15.99
C ASN A 449 -7.13 -22.46 15.81
N VAL A 450 -7.52 -23.39 16.69
CA VAL A 450 -7.15 -24.82 16.62
C VAL A 450 -8.39 -25.71 16.62
N SER A 451 -9.53 -25.16 16.20
CA SER A 451 -10.81 -25.88 16.14
C SER A 451 -10.76 -27.02 15.09
N TYR A 452 -11.60 -28.02 15.29
CA TYR A 452 -11.72 -29.17 14.39
C TYR A 452 -10.38 -29.89 14.16
N ASN A 453 -9.81 -30.41 15.26
CA ASN A 453 -8.59 -31.20 15.32
C ASN A 453 -8.79 -32.40 16.28
N HIS A 454 -7.71 -33.03 16.71
CA HIS A 454 -7.69 -34.14 17.66
C HIS A 454 -7.02 -33.77 19.00
N LEU A 455 -7.19 -32.53 19.43
CA LEU A 455 -6.61 -32.04 20.68
C LEU A 455 -7.41 -32.56 21.89
N CYS A 456 -6.68 -32.77 22.99
CA CYS A 456 -7.26 -33.29 24.23
C CYS A 456 -6.61 -32.68 25.46
N GLY A 457 -7.36 -32.58 26.55
CA GLY A 457 -6.88 -32.14 27.85
C GLY A 457 -7.41 -30.78 28.26
N GLN A 458 -6.99 -30.34 29.45
CA GLN A 458 -7.40 -29.08 30.00
C GLN A 458 -6.73 -27.90 29.29
N LEU A 459 -7.52 -26.89 28.89
CA LEU A 459 -7.03 -25.67 28.31
C LEU A 459 -6.24 -24.85 29.35
N PRO A 460 -5.14 -24.21 28.95
CA PRO A 460 -4.50 -23.20 29.76
C PRO A 460 -5.43 -21.98 29.93
N LYS A 461 -5.21 -21.19 31.00
CA LYS A 461 -5.93 -19.93 31.16
C LYS A 461 -5.64 -19.03 29.96
N ASN A 462 -6.66 -18.65 29.21
CA ASN A 462 -6.49 -17.94 27.96
C ASN A 462 -7.62 -16.90 27.73
N LYS A 463 -7.47 -16.07 26.69
CA LYS A 463 -8.39 -14.99 26.32
C LYS A 463 -9.21 -15.30 25.04
N PHE A 464 -9.04 -16.46 24.44
CA PHE A 464 -9.64 -16.78 23.16
C PHE A 464 -11.10 -17.27 23.33
N PRO A 465 -11.97 -17.03 22.34
CA PRO A 465 -13.35 -17.51 22.39
C PRO A 465 -13.43 -19.05 22.27
N ALA A 466 -14.52 -19.62 22.75
CA ALA A 466 -14.76 -21.07 22.64
C ALA A 466 -14.66 -21.58 21.20
N SER A 467 -15.05 -20.76 20.21
CA SER A 467 -14.96 -21.12 18.77
C SER A 467 -13.54 -21.47 18.30
N ALA A 468 -12.51 -20.98 18.99
CA ALA A 468 -11.12 -21.32 18.68
C ALA A 468 -10.74 -22.77 19.00
N PHE A 469 -11.55 -23.48 19.79
CA PHE A 469 -11.24 -24.80 20.36
C PHE A 469 -12.29 -25.89 20.05
N VAL A 470 -13.47 -25.51 19.51
CA VAL A 470 -14.57 -26.46 19.24
C VAL A 470 -14.15 -27.54 18.22
N GLY A 471 -14.85 -28.69 18.27
CA GLY A 471 -14.61 -29.76 17.31
C GLY A 471 -13.32 -30.52 17.55
N ASN A 472 -12.79 -30.53 18.78
CA ASN A 472 -11.68 -31.37 19.21
C ASN A 472 -12.17 -32.55 20.05
N ASP A 473 -11.37 -33.58 20.24
CA ASP A 473 -11.79 -34.87 20.84
C ASP A 473 -12.19 -34.71 22.31
N CYS A 474 -11.34 -34.06 23.14
CA CYS A 474 -11.57 -34.03 24.58
C CYS A 474 -10.95 -32.77 25.24
N LEU A 475 -10.99 -31.62 24.57
CA LEU A 475 -10.61 -30.35 25.21
C LEU A 475 -11.67 -29.94 26.25
N CYS A 476 -11.24 -29.43 27.39
CA CYS A 476 -12.10 -28.97 28.48
C CYS A 476 -11.47 -27.80 29.25
N GLY A 477 -12.24 -27.14 30.10
CA GLY A 477 -11.82 -25.95 30.84
C GLY A 477 -12.12 -24.66 30.08
N SER A 478 -12.23 -23.54 30.79
CA SER A 478 -12.63 -22.24 30.18
C SER A 478 -11.82 -21.87 28.95
N PRO A 479 -12.47 -21.46 27.85
CA PRO A 479 -13.91 -21.12 27.70
C PRO A 479 -14.82 -22.32 27.34
N LEU A 480 -14.32 -23.54 27.27
CA LEU A 480 -15.09 -24.76 27.09
C LEU A 480 -15.69 -25.24 28.45
N PRO A 481 -16.61 -26.23 28.45
CA PRO A 481 -17.12 -26.83 29.67
C PRO A 481 -16.01 -27.38 30.57
N PRO A 482 -16.26 -27.46 31.89
CA PRO A 482 -15.32 -28.03 32.84
C PRO A 482 -14.90 -29.47 32.48
N CYS A 483 -13.67 -29.82 32.81
CA CYS A 483 -13.20 -31.18 32.63
C CYS A 483 -14.02 -32.13 33.50
N LYS A 484 -14.46 -33.26 32.94
CA LYS A 484 -15.08 -34.32 33.73
C LYS A 484 -14.03 -34.85 34.72
N LYS A 485 -14.40 -34.98 36.00
CA LYS A 485 -13.56 -35.69 36.95
C LYS A 485 -13.46 -37.13 36.49
N ALA A 486 -12.23 -37.65 36.39
CA ALA A 486 -11.95 -39.06 36.10
C ALA A 486 -12.44 -39.93 37.25
#